data_71f9c7add5711c871a9aa8212713a133
#
_entry.id   71f9c7add5711c871a9aa8212713a133
#
_cell.length_a   1.000
_cell.length_b   1.000
_cell.length_c   1.000
_cell.angle_alpha   90.00
_cell.angle_beta   90.00
_cell.angle_gamma   90.00
#
_symmetry.space_group_name_H-M   'P 1'
#
loop_
_entity.id
_entity.type
_entity.pdbx_description
1 polymer ?
#
loop_
_entity_poly.entity_id
_entity_poly.type
_entity_poly.pdbx_seq_one_letter_code
_entity_poly.pdbx_strand_id
1 'polypeptide(L)'
;MLAGSGKWNEDMRAYSNVAGLKADGSLTAAGELITNGVAADRYGIAYTGKPFENPNVRLVPLSNDGGRSFVPLELDRVQDRSYPLLRDVYYYFRREKGKPVDPKVREFLRYVLSRQGQAAIQADGKYLPLTPEMARAQLAKLD
;
A
#
# COMPACT_ATOMS: atom_id res chain seq x y z
N MET A 1 -8.24 1.71 15.87
CA MET A 1 -8.16 3.14 16.27
C MET A 1 -7.14 3.27 17.37
N LEU A 2 -6.18 4.17 17.25
CA LEU A 2 -5.32 4.50 18.39
C LEU A 2 -6.22 5.13 19.45
N ALA A 3 -6.29 4.52 20.64
CA ALA A 3 -6.83 5.20 21.79
C ALA A 3 -6.01 6.47 22.00
N GLY A 4 -6.60 7.58 22.43
CA GLY A 4 -5.91 8.87 22.60
C GLY A 4 -4.67 8.88 23.51
N SER A 5 -4.35 7.75 24.12
CA SER A 5 -3.13 7.47 24.90
C SER A 5 -1.94 6.96 24.07
N GLY A 6 -2.08 6.76 22.77
CA GLY A 6 -1.05 6.13 21.91
C GLY A 6 -0.88 4.62 22.13
N LYS A 7 -1.70 3.99 22.96
CA LYS A 7 -1.68 2.54 23.16
C LYS A 7 -2.66 1.85 22.22
N TRP A 8 -2.28 0.66 21.76
CA TRP A 8 -3.18 -0.23 21.03
C TRP A 8 -4.29 -0.72 21.93
N ASN A 9 -5.48 -0.89 21.36
CA ASN A 9 -6.56 -1.58 22.05
C ASN A 9 -6.14 -3.03 22.32
N GLU A 10 -6.36 -3.54 23.54
CA GLU A 10 -5.99 -4.90 23.97
C GLU A 10 -6.72 -5.99 23.17
N ASP A 11 -7.90 -5.67 22.63
CA ASP A 11 -8.67 -6.57 21.77
C ASP A 11 -8.12 -6.69 20.34
N MET A 12 -7.12 -5.86 19.95
CA MET A 12 -6.52 -5.93 18.63
C MET A 12 -5.56 -7.10 18.51
N ARG A 13 -5.79 -7.93 17.49
CA ARG A 13 -4.85 -8.97 17.10
C ARG A 13 -3.84 -8.44 16.10
N ALA A 14 -2.55 -8.62 16.38
CA ALA A 14 -1.46 -8.32 15.45
C ALA A 14 -0.96 -9.62 14.82
N TYR A 15 -0.76 -9.61 13.50
CA TYR A 15 -0.18 -10.73 12.77
C TYR A 15 1.23 -10.36 12.32
N SER A 16 2.21 -11.21 12.62
CA SER A 16 3.60 -11.01 12.16
C SER A 16 3.77 -11.51 10.71
N ASN A 17 4.73 -10.93 9.99
CA ASN A 17 5.10 -11.37 8.64
C ASN A 17 5.71 -12.78 8.59
N VAL A 18 5.95 -13.43 9.73
CA VAL A 18 6.61 -14.75 9.85
C VAL A 18 5.59 -15.76 10.37
N ALA A 19 4.43 -15.85 9.79
CA ALA A 19 3.34 -16.62 10.36
C ALA A 19 3.17 -18.03 9.80
N GLY A 20 4.11 -18.59 9.12
CA GLY A 20 4.11 -20.00 8.75
C GLY A 20 4.54 -20.27 7.31
N LEU A 21 5.11 -21.45 7.11
CA LEU A 21 5.40 -22.00 5.79
C LEU A 21 4.13 -22.65 5.24
N LYS A 22 3.78 -22.32 4.00
CA LYS A 22 2.79 -23.06 3.22
C LYS A 22 3.36 -24.42 2.81
N ALA A 23 2.49 -25.31 2.36
CA ALA A 23 2.90 -26.64 1.89
C ALA A 23 3.90 -26.60 0.72
N ASP A 24 3.92 -25.54 -0.06
CA ASP A 24 4.84 -25.27 -1.16
C ASP A 24 6.18 -24.62 -0.71
N GLY A 25 6.38 -24.44 0.61
CA GLY A 25 7.57 -23.80 1.17
C GLY A 25 7.57 -22.28 1.15
N SER A 26 6.53 -21.63 0.61
CA SER A 26 6.37 -20.17 0.66
C SER A 26 5.88 -19.70 2.03
N LEU A 27 6.18 -18.43 2.36
CA LEU A 27 5.69 -17.82 3.60
C LEU A 27 4.28 -17.28 3.42
N THR A 28 3.41 -17.52 4.41
CA THR A 28 2.11 -16.86 4.47
C THR A 28 2.32 -15.40 4.86
N ALA A 29 1.86 -14.47 4.03
CA ALA A 29 1.95 -13.05 4.32
C ALA A 29 0.99 -12.67 5.46
N ALA A 30 1.41 -11.74 6.33
CA ALA A 30 0.56 -11.24 7.41
C ALA A 30 -0.79 -10.71 6.92
N GLY A 31 -0.81 -10.03 5.78
CA GLY A 31 -2.06 -9.52 5.19
C GLY A 31 -3.05 -10.63 4.79
N GLU A 32 -2.55 -11.78 4.33
CA GLU A 32 -3.38 -12.96 4.03
C GLU A 32 -3.98 -13.55 5.31
N LEU A 33 -3.21 -13.62 6.40
CA LEU A 33 -3.72 -14.06 7.70
C LEU A 33 -4.78 -13.12 8.26
N ILE A 34 -4.57 -11.81 8.09
CA ILE A 34 -5.53 -10.78 8.52
C ILE A 34 -6.86 -10.97 7.78
N THR A 35 -6.84 -11.07 6.45
CA THR A 35 -8.08 -11.24 5.67
C THR A 35 -8.78 -12.57 5.94
N ASN A 36 -8.02 -13.65 6.13
CA ASN A 36 -8.59 -14.94 6.54
C ASN A 36 -9.20 -14.89 7.95
N GLY A 37 -8.56 -14.17 8.87
CA GLY A 37 -9.10 -13.96 10.22
C GLY A 37 -10.43 -13.20 10.21
N VAL A 38 -10.55 -12.15 9.39
CA VAL A 38 -11.82 -11.41 9.19
C VAL A 38 -12.87 -12.26 8.50
N ALA A 39 -12.49 -13.05 7.50
CA ALA A 39 -13.41 -13.96 6.81
C ALA A 39 -14.03 -15.01 7.75
N ALA A 40 -13.30 -15.42 8.79
CA ALA A 40 -13.76 -16.36 9.79
C ALA A 40 -14.56 -15.71 10.94
N ASP A 41 -14.56 -14.41 11.07
CA ASP A 41 -15.24 -13.67 12.14
C ASP A 41 -16.35 -12.78 11.56
N ARG A 42 -17.61 -13.15 11.84
CA ARG A 42 -18.79 -12.41 11.37
C ARG A 42 -18.78 -10.92 11.75
N TYR A 43 -18.15 -10.58 12.85
CA TYR A 43 -18.08 -9.20 13.38
C TYR A 43 -16.69 -8.59 13.24
N GLY A 44 -15.76 -9.34 12.61
CA GLY A 44 -14.39 -8.93 12.45
C GLY A 44 -14.25 -7.73 11.52
N ILE A 45 -13.37 -6.81 11.90
CA ILE A 45 -12.89 -5.70 11.06
C ILE A 45 -11.38 -5.63 11.18
N ALA A 46 -10.68 -5.39 10.07
CA ALA A 46 -9.24 -5.22 10.07
C ALA A 46 -8.80 -4.20 9.03
N TYR A 47 -7.52 -3.84 9.07
CA TYR A 47 -6.89 -3.10 7.98
C TYR A 47 -5.65 -3.85 7.48
N THR A 48 -5.46 -3.86 6.18
CA THR A 48 -4.31 -4.45 5.51
C THR A 48 -4.14 -3.80 4.13
N GLY A 49 -3.12 -4.23 3.37
CA GLY A 49 -2.94 -3.75 2.00
C GLY A 49 -3.97 -4.34 1.03
N LYS A 50 -4.40 -3.57 0.03
CA LYS A 50 -5.32 -4.02 -1.03
C LYS A 50 -4.90 -5.35 -1.70
N PRO A 51 -3.61 -5.67 -1.91
CA PRO A 51 -3.19 -6.96 -2.49
C PRO A 51 -3.69 -8.21 -1.78
N PHE A 52 -4.15 -8.09 -0.54
CA PHE A 52 -4.66 -9.20 0.28
C PHE A 52 -6.18 -9.32 0.29
N GLU A 53 -6.86 -8.51 -0.54
CA GLU A 53 -8.30 -8.65 -0.76
C GLU A 53 -8.62 -10.06 -1.29
N ASN A 54 -9.69 -10.66 -0.77
CA ASN A 54 -10.21 -11.93 -1.25
C ASN A 54 -11.75 -11.91 -1.28
N PRO A 55 -12.41 -12.85 -1.98
CA PRO A 55 -13.86 -12.84 -2.13
C PRO A 55 -14.68 -12.95 -0.84
N ASN A 56 -14.05 -13.36 0.27
CA ASN A 56 -14.73 -13.56 1.56
C ASN A 56 -14.70 -12.32 2.46
N VAL A 57 -14.05 -11.23 2.02
CA VAL A 57 -13.98 -9.96 2.74
C VAL A 57 -14.49 -8.82 1.88
N ARG A 58 -15.03 -7.79 2.52
CA ARG A 58 -15.52 -6.59 1.84
C ARG A 58 -14.69 -5.37 2.24
N LEU A 59 -14.28 -4.58 1.26
CA LEU A 59 -13.70 -3.27 1.48
C LEU A 59 -14.76 -2.31 2.03
N VAL A 60 -14.40 -1.58 3.08
CA VAL A 60 -15.31 -0.64 3.75
C VAL A 60 -14.98 0.78 3.29
N PRO A 61 -15.94 1.53 2.74
CA PRO A 61 -15.74 2.95 2.47
C PRO A 61 -15.43 3.70 3.76
N LEU A 62 -14.55 4.69 3.68
CA LEU A 62 -14.08 5.44 4.84
C LEU A 62 -14.50 6.91 4.77
N SER A 63 -14.74 7.49 5.95
CA SER A 63 -15.03 8.90 6.13
C SER A 63 -13.92 9.59 6.92
N ASN A 64 -13.53 10.78 6.49
CA ASN A 64 -12.62 11.68 7.21
C ASN A 64 -13.31 12.98 7.69
N ASP A 65 -14.63 13.10 7.47
CA ASP A 65 -15.42 14.28 7.75
C ASP A 65 -16.52 14.06 8.82
N GLY A 66 -16.30 13.08 9.70
CA GLY A 66 -17.23 12.74 10.76
C GLY A 66 -18.46 11.96 10.31
N GLY A 67 -18.36 11.21 9.22
CA GLY A 67 -19.43 10.35 8.70
C GLY A 67 -20.41 11.05 7.77
N ARG A 68 -20.09 12.26 7.29
CA ARG A 68 -20.93 12.99 6.34
C ARG A 68 -20.82 12.44 4.92
N SER A 69 -19.63 11.99 4.53
CA SER A 69 -19.38 11.31 3.26
C SER A 69 -18.51 10.08 3.47
N PHE A 70 -18.72 9.06 2.65
CA PHE A 70 -17.92 7.83 2.66
C PHE A 70 -17.29 7.61 1.30
N VAL A 71 -15.98 7.49 1.28
CA VAL A 71 -15.16 7.32 0.07
C VAL A 71 -14.81 5.86 -0.10
N PRO A 72 -15.16 5.19 -1.22
CA PRO A 72 -14.75 3.83 -1.51
C PRO A 72 -13.27 3.76 -1.91
N LEU A 73 -12.65 2.57 -1.75
CA LEU A 73 -11.29 2.33 -2.22
C LEU A 73 -11.31 2.00 -3.72
N GLU A 74 -11.25 3.03 -4.54
CA GLU A 74 -11.22 2.98 -6.01
C GLU A 74 -9.98 3.73 -6.53
N LEU A 75 -9.55 3.40 -7.75
CA LEU A 75 -8.30 3.93 -8.31
C LEU A 75 -8.30 5.47 -8.39
N ASP A 76 -9.38 6.05 -8.87
CA ASP A 76 -9.56 7.50 -8.97
C ASP A 76 -9.49 8.18 -7.60
N ARG A 77 -10.09 7.56 -6.57
CA ARG A 77 -10.09 8.04 -5.18
C ARG A 77 -8.72 7.94 -4.51
N VAL A 78 -7.91 7.01 -4.97
CA VAL A 78 -6.51 6.90 -4.54
C VAL A 78 -5.65 7.95 -5.26
N GLN A 79 -5.84 8.14 -6.56
CA GLN A 79 -5.06 9.09 -7.36
C GLN A 79 -5.34 10.55 -6.99
N ASP A 80 -6.60 10.90 -6.72
CA ASP A 80 -6.99 12.24 -6.26
C ASP A 80 -6.77 12.45 -4.75
N ARG A 81 -6.34 11.40 -4.02
CA ARG A 81 -6.06 11.37 -2.59
C ARG A 81 -7.29 11.62 -1.70
N SER A 82 -8.48 11.43 -2.20
CA SER A 82 -9.72 11.54 -1.40
C SER A 82 -9.95 10.35 -0.47
N TYR A 83 -9.41 9.16 -0.79
CA TYR A 83 -9.47 8.01 0.11
C TYR A 83 -8.56 8.24 1.34
N PRO A 84 -9.08 8.14 2.60
CA PRO A 84 -8.36 8.59 3.79
C PRO A 84 -7.13 7.79 4.20
N LEU A 85 -7.06 6.47 3.86
CA LEU A 85 -5.96 5.60 4.25
C LEU A 85 -5.06 5.28 3.06
N LEU A 86 -4.18 6.20 2.73
CA LEU A 86 -3.20 6.03 1.67
C LEU A 86 -1.78 6.01 2.21
N ARG A 87 -0.95 5.21 1.59
CA ARG A 87 0.49 5.19 1.84
C ARG A 87 1.22 5.04 0.52
N ASP A 88 2.12 5.98 0.23
CA ASP A 88 3.03 5.88 -0.89
C ASP A 88 4.12 4.83 -0.60
N VAL A 89 4.63 4.19 -1.65
CA VAL A 89 5.83 3.35 -1.59
C VAL A 89 7.01 4.23 -1.98
N TYR A 90 8.02 4.26 -1.12
CA TYR A 90 9.20 5.10 -1.30
C TYR A 90 10.43 4.26 -1.60
N TYR A 91 11.27 4.75 -2.52
CA TYR A 91 12.62 4.28 -2.71
C TYR A 91 13.59 5.20 -1.98
N TYR A 92 14.43 4.63 -1.11
CA TYR A 92 15.49 5.34 -0.41
C TYR A 92 16.84 4.93 -0.96
N PHE A 93 17.66 5.91 -1.33
CA PHE A 93 19.01 5.65 -1.81
C PHE A 93 19.97 6.73 -1.27
N ARG A 94 21.24 6.34 -1.14
CA ARG A 94 22.29 7.26 -0.67
C ARG A 94 22.70 8.15 -1.84
N ARG A 95 22.75 9.46 -1.60
CA ARG A 95 23.33 10.45 -2.52
C ARG A 95 24.23 11.39 -1.72
N GLU A 96 25.47 11.57 -2.17
CA GLU A 96 26.37 12.57 -1.60
C GLU A 96 25.91 13.96 -1.99
N LYS A 97 26.01 14.91 -1.05
CA LYS A 97 25.62 16.31 -1.30
C LYS A 97 26.40 16.89 -2.49
N GLY A 98 25.71 17.43 -3.46
CA GLY A 98 26.30 18.02 -4.67
C GLY A 98 26.81 17.01 -5.71
N LYS A 99 26.63 15.71 -5.50
CA LYS A 99 26.96 14.70 -6.50
C LYS A 99 25.72 14.24 -7.25
N PRO A 100 25.84 13.78 -8.50
CA PRO A 100 24.74 13.17 -9.23
C PRO A 100 24.32 11.87 -8.57
N VAL A 101 23.10 11.42 -8.85
CA VAL A 101 22.62 10.08 -8.48
C VAL A 101 23.48 9.03 -9.20
N ASP A 102 23.79 7.93 -8.51
CA ASP A 102 24.47 6.79 -9.14
C ASP A 102 23.77 6.39 -10.45
N PRO A 103 24.50 6.23 -11.56
CA PRO A 103 23.88 5.99 -12.88
C PRO A 103 22.98 4.76 -12.91
N LYS A 104 23.32 3.68 -12.20
CA LYS A 104 22.51 2.44 -12.17
C LYS A 104 21.21 2.67 -11.40
N VAL A 105 21.30 3.34 -10.27
CA VAL A 105 20.12 3.73 -9.46
C VAL A 105 19.22 4.68 -10.27
N ARG A 106 19.81 5.65 -10.95
CA ARG A 106 19.08 6.59 -11.81
C ARG A 106 18.31 5.88 -12.92
N GLU A 107 18.96 4.99 -13.67
CA GLU A 107 18.30 4.26 -14.77
C GLU A 107 17.21 3.31 -14.25
N PHE A 108 17.44 2.63 -13.14
CA PHE A 108 16.39 1.83 -12.50
C PHE A 108 15.17 2.66 -12.13
N LEU A 109 15.37 3.81 -11.45
CA LEU A 109 14.27 4.69 -11.07
C LEU A 109 13.59 5.34 -12.27
N ARG A 110 14.34 5.67 -13.33
CA ARG A 110 13.76 6.15 -14.60
C ARG A 110 12.86 5.09 -15.25
N TYR A 111 13.27 3.83 -15.24
CA TYR A 111 12.42 2.74 -15.71
C TYR A 111 11.16 2.60 -14.86
N VAL A 112 11.29 2.53 -13.54
CA VAL A 112 10.13 2.43 -12.62
C VAL A 112 9.14 3.58 -12.84
N LEU A 113 9.62 4.80 -13.02
CA LEU A 113 8.78 6.00 -13.22
C LEU A 113 8.35 6.19 -14.68
N SER A 114 8.81 5.34 -15.61
CA SER A 114 8.39 5.40 -17.01
C SER A 114 6.97 4.87 -17.22
N ARG A 115 6.38 5.19 -18.37
CA ARG A 115 5.09 4.61 -18.77
C ARG A 115 5.10 3.08 -18.76
N GLN A 116 6.20 2.47 -19.21
CA GLN A 116 6.36 1.02 -19.25
C GLN A 116 6.45 0.43 -17.84
N GLY A 117 7.23 1.05 -16.93
CA GLY A 117 7.33 0.63 -15.54
C GLY A 117 5.99 0.75 -14.80
N GLN A 118 5.27 1.85 -15.03
CA GLN A 118 3.94 2.04 -14.42
C GLN A 118 2.89 1.07 -14.99
N ALA A 119 2.97 0.71 -16.26
CA ALA A 119 2.13 -0.34 -16.85
C ALA A 119 2.44 -1.72 -16.24
N ALA A 120 3.70 -2.03 -15.98
CA ALA A 120 4.09 -3.28 -15.30
C ALA A 120 3.56 -3.33 -13.85
N ILE A 121 3.61 -2.22 -13.11
CA ILE A 121 3.02 -2.09 -11.76
C ILE A 121 1.52 -2.35 -11.82
N GLN A 122 0.83 -1.75 -12.77
CA GLN A 122 -0.61 -1.95 -12.96
C GLN A 122 -0.95 -3.40 -13.30
N ALA A 123 -0.17 -4.04 -14.15
CA ALA A 123 -0.37 -5.43 -14.55
C ALA A 123 -0.13 -6.42 -13.39
N ASP A 124 0.83 -6.14 -12.50
CA ASP A 124 1.06 -6.95 -11.28
C ASP A 124 -0.10 -6.85 -10.28
N GLY A 125 -0.86 -5.75 -10.27
CA GLY A 125 -2.08 -5.55 -9.50
C GLY A 125 -1.91 -5.37 -7.99
N LYS A 126 -0.67 -5.46 -7.46
CA LYS A 126 -0.40 -5.31 -6.02
C LYS A 126 -0.29 -3.87 -5.57
N TYR A 127 0.09 -2.99 -6.49
CA TYR A 127 0.23 -1.56 -6.24
C TYR A 127 -0.52 -0.77 -7.32
N LEU A 128 -0.92 0.44 -6.97
CA LEU A 128 -1.57 1.34 -7.90
C LEU A 128 -0.53 2.19 -8.63
N PRO A 129 -0.67 2.41 -9.95
CA PRO A 129 0.25 3.21 -10.71
C PRO A 129 0.14 4.70 -10.34
N LEU A 130 1.24 5.42 -10.51
CA LEU A 130 1.27 6.87 -10.41
C LEU A 130 0.55 7.52 -11.60
N THR A 131 0.01 8.73 -11.39
CA THR A 131 -0.41 9.55 -12.52
C THR A 131 0.83 10.04 -13.31
N PRO A 132 0.68 10.39 -14.59
CA PRO A 132 1.79 10.94 -15.38
C PRO A 132 2.44 12.20 -14.75
N GLU A 133 1.64 13.04 -14.09
CA GLU A 133 2.09 14.23 -13.38
C GLU A 133 2.96 13.87 -12.19
N MET A 134 2.49 12.91 -11.36
CA MET A 134 3.24 12.43 -10.21
C MET A 134 4.56 11.78 -10.64
N ALA A 135 4.54 10.93 -11.67
CA ALA A 135 5.75 10.29 -12.20
C ALA A 135 6.78 11.34 -12.70
N ARG A 136 6.34 12.36 -13.45
CA ARG A 136 7.21 13.47 -13.90
C ARG A 136 7.81 14.24 -12.72
N ALA A 137 7.01 14.55 -11.71
CA ALA A 137 7.49 15.24 -10.51
C ALA A 137 8.56 14.44 -9.73
N GLN A 138 8.46 13.10 -9.72
CA GLN A 138 9.50 12.27 -9.12
C GLN A 138 10.75 12.15 -10.02
N LEU A 139 10.58 12.04 -11.34
CA LEU A 139 11.71 12.03 -12.28
C LEU A 139 12.60 13.29 -12.17
N ALA A 140 11.99 14.46 -12.01
CA ALA A 140 12.71 15.72 -11.84
C ALA A 140 13.63 15.76 -10.60
N LYS A 141 13.46 14.87 -9.63
CA LYS A 141 14.32 14.76 -8.43
C LYS A 141 15.61 13.96 -8.68
N LEU A 142 15.72 13.30 -9.84
CA LEU A 142 16.88 12.49 -10.20
C LEU A 142 17.99 13.29 -10.90
N ASP A 143 17.71 14.51 -11.30
CA ASP A 143 18.63 15.44 -11.97
C ASP A 143 19.46 16.31 -11.00
#